data_a61678e370daf20b9c6d14f461555a84
#
_entry.id   a61678e370daf20b9c6d14f461555a84
#
_cell.length_a   1.000
_cell.length_b   1.000
_cell.length_c   1.000
_cell.angle_alpha   90.00
_cell.angle_beta   90.00
_cell.angle_gamma   90.00
#
_symmetry.space_group_name_H-M   'P 1'
#
loop_
_entity.id
_entity.type
_entity.pdbx_description
1 polymer ?
#
loop_
_entity_poly.entity_id
_entity_poly.type
_entity_poly.pdbx_seq_one_letter_code
_entity_poly.pdbx_strand_id
1 'polypeptide(L)'
;YAVLDHDLIKTPAQIEKIKESCKINIAVLDYVAEHIGPGVTTQQIDDWVHEETVRHGGIPAPLNYEGFPKSVCTSINEVVCHGIPDEEIVLKEGDIVNVDVSTIYQGYFSDSSRMFCIGEVSPEKEKLVRVTKECVELGLEQVKPWTPIGNMGSAVHKHAVENGYTVVREIGGHGVGLEFHEDP
;
A
#
# COMPACT_ATOMS: atom_id res chain seq x y z
N TYR A 1 -30.75 1.51 -11.50
CA TYR A 1 -30.29 0.17 -11.09
C TYR A 1 -28.88 0.02 -11.61
N ALA A 2 -27.88 -0.03 -10.72
CA ALA A 2 -26.52 -0.37 -11.12
C ALA A 2 -26.56 -1.84 -11.60
N VAL A 3 -26.17 -2.07 -12.84
CA VAL A 3 -25.90 -3.42 -13.34
C VAL A 3 -24.60 -3.84 -12.65
N LEU A 4 -24.66 -4.90 -11.84
CA LEU A 4 -23.45 -5.49 -11.26
C LEU A 4 -22.55 -5.94 -12.41
N ASP A 5 -21.37 -5.36 -12.50
CA ASP A 5 -20.36 -5.86 -13.41
C ASP A 5 -19.86 -7.20 -12.88
N HIS A 6 -20.19 -8.26 -13.61
CA HIS A 6 -19.82 -9.63 -13.20
C HIS A 6 -18.31 -9.83 -13.15
N ASP A 7 -17.52 -9.01 -13.84
CA ASP A 7 -16.07 -9.11 -13.85
C ASP A 7 -15.45 -8.60 -12.54
N LEU A 8 -16.17 -7.75 -11.79
CA LEU A 8 -15.76 -7.30 -10.45
C LEU A 8 -16.06 -8.30 -9.34
N ILE A 9 -16.98 -9.25 -9.58
CA ILE A 9 -17.38 -10.23 -8.57
C ILE A 9 -16.48 -11.45 -8.66
N LYS A 10 -15.64 -11.64 -7.65
CA LYS A 10 -14.70 -12.75 -7.57
C LYS A 10 -15.39 -14.04 -7.09
N THR A 11 -15.06 -15.14 -7.70
CA THR A 11 -15.47 -16.47 -7.21
C THR A 11 -14.75 -16.83 -5.92
N PRO A 12 -15.26 -17.75 -5.09
CA PRO A 12 -14.54 -18.22 -3.90
C PRO A 12 -13.13 -18.73 -4.19
N ALA A 13 -12.93 -19.40 -5.32
CA ALA A 13 -11.61 -19.90 -5.72
C ALA A 13 -10.63 -18.77 -6.05
N GLN A 14 -11.10 -17.73 -6.75
CA GLN A 14 -10.30 -16.53 -7.02
C GLN A 14 -9.94 -15.79 -5.73
N ILE A 15 -10.89 -15.65 -4.80
CA ILE A 15 -10.63 -15.02 -3.49
C ILE A 15 -9.52 -15.76 -2.74
N GLU A 16 -9.53 -17.10 -2.71
CA GLU A 16 -8.46 -17.85 -2.05
C GLU A 16 -7.09 -17.62 -2.72
N LYS A 17 -7.05 -17.52 -4.05
CA LYS A 17 -5.81 -17.18 -4.77
C LYS A 17 -5.32 -15.76 -4.50
N ILE A 18 -6.22 -14.80 -4.44
CA ILE A 18 -5.88 -13.41 -4.04
C ILE A 18 -5.31 -13.41 -2.61
N LYS A 19 -5.91 -14.17 -1.68
CA LYS A 19 -5.39 -14.32 -0.32
C LYS A 19 -3.98 -14.95 -0.27
N GLU A 20 -3.67 -15.88 -1.17
CA GLU A 20 -2.31 -16.43 -1.29
C GLU A 20 -1.32 -15.34 -1.71
N SER A 21 -1.67 -14.49 -2.69
CA SER A 21 -0.88 -13.33 -3.06
C SER A 21 -0.72 -12.33 -1.91
N CYS A 22 -1.80 -12.05 -1.16
CA CYS A 22 -1.75 -11.18 0.02
C CYS A 22 -0.78 -11.68 1.11
N LYS A 23 -0.69 -13.00 1.32
CA LYS A 23 0.25 -13.57 2.30
C LYS A 23 1.70 -13.31 1.93
N ILE A 24 2.03 -13.38 0.64
CA ILE A 24 3.37 -13.05 0.15
C ILE A 24 3.64 -11.56 0.36
N ASN A 25 2.70 -10.70 -0.04
CA ASN A 25 2.80 -9.27 0.11
C ASN A 25 3.06 -8.86 1.58
N ILE A 26 2.32 -9.44 2.53
CA ILE A 26 2.49 -9.19 3.97
C ILE A 26 3.86 -9.67 4.44
N ALA A 27 4.30 -10.87 4.02
CA ALA A 27 5.61 -11.41 4.40
C ALA A 27 6.77 -10.52 3.92
N VAL A 28 6.64 -9.95 2.72
CA VAL A 28 7.61 -8.99 2.17
C VAL A 28 7.66 -7.71 3.00
N LEU A 29 6.50 -7.14 3.37
CA LEU A 29 6.43 -5.96 4.25
C LEU A 29 6.97 -6.26 5.65
N ASP A 30 6.76 -7.45 6.18
CA ASP A 30 7.32 -7.87 7.47
C ASP A 30 8.85 -7.97 7.40
N TYR A 31 9.40 -8.51 6.31
CA TYR A 31 10.85 -8.52 6.07
C TYR A 31 11.43 -7.11 6.01
N VAL A 32 10.77 -6.19 5.29
CA VAL A 32 11.19 -4.77 5.28
C VAL A 32 11.16 -4.19 6.69
N ALA A 33 10.13 -4.48 7.48
CA ALA A 33 10.00 -3.97 8.85
C ALA A 33 11.15 -4.41 9.77
N GLU A 34 11.71 -5.59 9.55
CA GLU A 34 12.83 -6.12 10.34
C GLU A 34 14.18 -5.47 9.98
N HIS A 35 14.29 -4.85 8.80
CA HIS A 35 15.58 -4.38 8.26
C HIS A 35 15.65 -2.86 8.05
N ILE A 36 14.50 -2.18 7.96
CA ILE A 36 14.44 -0.75 7.67
C ILE A 36 14.91 0.09 8.85
N GLY A 37 15.72 1.12 8.57
CA GLY A 37 16.22 2.01 9.61
C GLY A 37 17.06 3.15 9.04
N PRO A 38 17.60 4.01 9.90
CA PRO A 38 18.49 5.07 9.46
C PRO A 38 19.72 4.51 8.71
N GLY A 39 20.08 5.15 7.60
CA GLY A 39 21.20 4.74 6.75
C GLY A 39 20.87 3.74 5.64
N VAL A 40 19.66 3.19 5.64
CA VAL A 40 19.16 2.34 4.54
C VAL A 40 18.84 3.21 3.33
N THR A 41 19.25 2.80 2.14
CA THR A 41 18.85 3.47 0.89
C THR A 41 17.49 2.96 0.42
N THR A 42 16.77 3.77 -0.35
CA THR A 42 15.51 3.29 -0.93
C THR A 42 15.76 2.20 -1.97
N GLN A 43 16.94 2.17 -2.62
CA GLN A 43 17.35 1.07 -3.48
C GLN A 43 17.49 -0.25 -2.71
N GLN A 44 18.05 -0.24 -1.50
CA GLN A 44 18.12 -1.45 -0.67
C GLN A 44 16.71 -1.98 -0.34
N ILE A 45 15.74 -1.10 -0.12
CA ILE A 45 14.34 -1.52 0.08
C ILE A 45 13.81 -2.19 -1.19
N ASP A 46 14.09 -1.63 -2.37
CA ASP A 46 13.72 -2.23 -3.66
C ASP A 46 14.31 -3.63 -3.83
N ASP A 47 15.60 -3.77 -3.55
CA ASP A 47 16.31 -5.05 -3.62
C ASP A 47 15.66 -6.09 -2.69
N TRP A 48 15.39 -5.74 -1.45
CA TRP A 48 14.72 -6.62 -0.48
C TRP A 48 13.32 -7.03 -0.94
N VAL A 49 12.52 -6.08 -1.39
CA VAL A 49 11.16 -6.35 -1.87
C VAL A 49 11.21 -7.27 -3.09
N HIS A 50 12.13 -7.02 -4.02
CA HIS A 50 12.29 -7.86 -5.20
C HIS A 50 12.69 -9.30 -4.82
N GLU A 51 13.77 -9.44 -4.04
CA GLU A 51 14.32 -10.74 -3.66
C GLU A 51 13.32 -11.56 -2.83
N GLU A 52 12.66 -10.93 -1.84
CA GLU A 52 11.68 -11.61 -1.01
C GLU A 52 10.43 -12.00 -1.78
N THR A 53 9.93 -11.16 -2.67
CA THR A 53 8.78 -11.49 -3.52
C THR A 53 9.10 -12.71 -4.40
N VAL A 54 10.27 -12.72 -5.04
CA VAL A 54 10.73 -13.83 -5.88
C VAL A 54 10.98 -15.10 -5.06
N ARG A 55 11.58 -14.98 -3.87
CA ARG A 55 11.81 -16.09 -2.95
C ARG A 55 10.52 -16.81 -2.57
N HIS A 56 9.42 -16.07 -2.42
CA HIS A 56 8.09 -16.61 -2.16
C HIS A 56 7.35 -17.07 -3.44
N GLY A 57 7.98 -17.01 -4.61
CA GLY A 57 7.40 -17.44 -5.88
C GLY A 57 6.45 -16.41 -6.51
N GLY A 58 6.44 -15.19 -6.00
CA GLY A 58 5.70 -14.06 -6.56
C GLY A 58 6.51 -13.26 -7.59
N ILE A 59 5.86 -12.29 -8.18
CA ILE A 59 6.44 -11.31 -9.10
C ILE A 59 6.08 -9.92 -8.56
N PRO A 60 7.05 -8.98 -8.43
CA PRO A 60 6.74 -7.59 -8.09
C PRO A 60 5.86 -6.96 -9.19
N ALA A 61 4.64 -6.57 -8.83
CA ALA A 61 3.69 -6.04 -9.82
C ALA A 61 4.09 -4.67 -10.40
N PRO A 62 4.73 -3.75 -9.65
CA PRO A 62 5.11 -2.45 -10.20
C PRO A 62 6.18 -2.51 -11.27
N LEU A 63 7.06 -3.52 -11.24
CA LEU A 63 8.22 -3.60 -12.12
C LEU A 63 7.78 -3.70 -13.59
N ASN A 64 8.17 -2.70 -14.37
CA ASN A 64 7.79 -2.51 -15.79
C ASN A 64 6.31 -2.22 -16.05
N TYR A 65 5.49 -2.06 -15.00
CA TYR A 65 4.11 -1.63 -15.15
C TYR A 65 4.08 -0.16 -15.61
N GLU A 66 3.51 0.10 -16.79
CA GLU A 66 3.47 1.43 -17.42
C GLU A 66 4.84 2.14 -17.47
N GLY A 67 5.93 1.38 -17.51
CA GLY A 67 7.30 1.90 -17.55
C GLY A 67 7.92 2.22 -16.19
N PHE A 68 7.26 1.85 -15.07
CA PHE A 68 7.86 2.01 -13.74
C PHE A 68 9.08 1.11 -13.57
N PRO A 69 10.26 1.65 -13.17
CA PRO A 69 11.53 0.92 -13.30
C PRO A 69 11.91 0.04 -12.10
N LYS A 70 11.10 0.02 -11.04
CA LYS A 70 11.40 -0.59 -9.74
C LYS A 70 10.33 -1.57 -9.28
N SER A 71 10.65 -2.35 -8.25
CA SER A 71 9.76 -3.40 -7.70
C SER A 71 8.84 -2.90 -6.61
N VAL A 72 9.05 -1.70 -6.10
CA VAL A 72 8.32 -1.10 -4.99
C VAL A 72 8.28 0.42 -5.14
N CYS A 73 7.27 1.08 -4.56
CA CYS A 73 7.29 2.52 -4.38
C CYS A 73 7.75 2.87 -2.96
N THR A 74 8.65 3.86 -2.85
CA THR A 74 9.17 4.35 -1.57
C THR A 74 8.96 5.86 -1.48
N SER A 75 7.99 6.31 -0.69
CA SER A 75 7.58 7.71 -0.63
C SER A 75 7.93 8.29 0.73
N ILE A 76 8.93 9.19 0.77
CA ILE A 76 9.50 9.75 1.99
C ILE A 76 8.94 11.15 2.23
N ASN A 77 8.51 11.41 3.46
CA ASN A 77 8.06 12.71 3.94
C ASN A 77 6.99 13.34 3.03
N GLU A 78 7.33 14.40 2.27
CA GLU A 78 6.43 15.14 1.39
C GLU A 78 6.09 14.43 0.07
N VAL A 79 6.77 13.33 -0.26
CA VAL A 79 6.43 12.53 -1.43
C VAL A 79 5.15 11.76 -1.13
N VAL A 80 4.07 12.10 -1.82
CA VAL A 80 2.73 11.57 -1.52
C VAL A 80 2.60 10.09 -1.89
N CYS A 81 3.05 9.71 -3.10
CA CYS A 81 3.03 8.33 -3.60
C CYS A 81 4.03 8.16 -4.75
N HIS A 82 4.22 6.91 -5.19
CA HIS A 82 5.00 6.49 -6.35
C HIS A 82 6.47 6.98 -6.34
N GLY A 83 7.06 7.19 -5.15
CA GLY A 83 8.47 7.47 -5.01
C GLY A 83 9.32 6.36 -5.62
N ILE A 84 10.27 6.72 -6.51
CA ILE A 84 11.13 5.76 -7.21
C ILE A 84 12.36 5.48 -6.35
N PRO A 85 12.64 4.21 -5.99
CA PRO A 85 13.86 3.83 -5.28
C PRO A 85 15.15 4.26 -5.99
N ASP A 86 16.11 4.77 -5.21
CA ASP A 86 17.37 5.28 -5.69
C ASP A 86 18.51 5.02 -4.67
N GLU A 87 19.73 4.77 -5.14
CA GLU A 87 20.92 4.54 -4.32
C GLU A 87 21.36 5.81 -3.54
N GLU A 88 21.05 6.99 -4.06
CA GLU A 88 21.42 8.28 -3.46
C GLU A 88 20.41 8.73 -2.38
N ILE A 89 19.21 8.13 -2.34
CA ILE A 89 18.18 8.46 -1.36
C ILE A 89 18.34 7.58 -0.14
N VAL A 90 18.91 8.15 0.93
CA VAL A 90 19.22 7.47 2.20
C VAL A 90 18.24 7.91 3.27
N LEU A 91 17.61 6.96 3.95
CA LEU A 91 16.71 7.21 5.09
C LEU A 91 17.49 7.79 6.28
N LYS A 92 16.92 8.79 6.91
CA LYS A 92 17.52 9.52 8.04
C LYS A 92 16.62 9.41 9.26
N GLU A 93 17.23 9.57 10.41
CA GLU A 93 16.51 9.78 11.67
C GLU A 93 15.45 10.86 11.51
N GLY A 94 14.23 10.58 11.93
CA GLY A 94 13.10 11.53 11.82
C GLY A 94 12.32 11.48 10.50
N ASP A 95 12.71 10.64 9.54
CA ASP A 95 11.92 10.41 8.33
C ASP A 95 10.70 9.53 8.61
N ILE A 96 9.65 9.75 7.84
CA ILE A 96 8.56 8.79 7.66
C ILE A 96 8.59 8.33 6.20
N VAL A 97 8.41 7.04 5.96
CA VAL A 97 8.41 6.47 4.61
C VAL A 97 7.23 5.51 4.42
N ASN A 98 6.51 5.69 3.33
CA ASN A 98 5.56 4.70 2.85
C ASN A 98 6.28 3.72 1.94
N VAL A 99 6.20 2.43 2.25
CA VAL A 99 6.68 1.33 1.40
C VAL A 99 5.45 0.62 0.86
N ASP A 100 5.27 0.71 -0.45
CA ASP A 100 4.08 0.27 -1.16
C ASP A 100 4.42 -0.92 -2.04
N VAL A 101 3.97 -2.10 -1.60
CA VAL A 101 4.29 -3.41 -2.18
C VAL A 101 3.08 -3.98 -2.89
N SER A 102 3.24 -4.32 -4.15
CA SER A 102 2.23 -5.02 -4.92
C SER A 102 2.82 -6.30 -5.51
N THR A 103 2.08 -7.39 -5.40
CA THR A 103 2.56 -8.75 -5.72
C THR A 103 1.63 -9.43 -6.70
N ILE A 104 2.21 -10.13 -7.68
CA ILE A 104 1.49 -11.07 -8.54
C ILE A 104 1.88 -12.49 -8.10
N TYR A 105 0.90 -13.31 -7.80
CA TYR A 105 1.10 -14.72 -7.52
C TYR A 105 0.11 -15.58 -8.30
N GLN A 106 0.61 -16.46 -9.15
CA GLN A 106 -0.21 -17.32 -10.03
C GLN A 106 -1.25 -16.54 -10.86
N GLY A 107 -0.93 -15.30 -11.26
CA GLY A 107 -1.82 -14.42 -12.03
C GLY A 107 -2.82 -13.62 -11.18
N TYR A 108 -2.72 -13.66 -9.86
CA TYR A 108 -3.57 -12.89 -8.94
C TYR A 108 -2.78 -11.80 -8.24
N PHE A 109 -3.36 -10.62 -8.14
CA PHE A 109 -2.73 -9.43 -7.60
C PHE A 109 -3.09 -9.20 -6.14
N SER A 110 -2.15 -8.68 -5.40
CA SER A 110 -2.35 -8.08 -4.08
C SER A 110 -1.58 -6.78 -3.98
N ASP A 111 -2.09 -5.86 -3.19
CA ASP A 111 -1.55 -4.52 -3.05
C ASP A 111 -1.75 -4.04 -1.62
N SER A 112 -0.67 -3.61 -0.98
CA SER A 112 -0.73 -2.98 0.34
C SER A 112 0.53 -2.18 0.65
N SER A 113 0.36 -1.14 1.44
CA SER A 113 1.47 -0.32 1.88
C SER A 113 1.56 -0.25 3.41
N ARG A 114 2.75 0.10 3.89
CA ARG A 114 2.99 0.33 5.31
C ARG A 114 3.84 1.58 5.50
N MET A 115 3.44 2.40 6.49
CA MET A 115 4.25 3.53 6.94
C MET A 115 5.27 3.06 7.98
N PHE A 116 6.50 3.54 7.82
CA PHE A 116 7.59 3.33 8.78
C PHE A 116 8.09 4.67 9.30
N CYS A 117 8.22 4.78 10.62
CA CYS A 117 8.92 5.87 11.29
C CYS A 117 10.39 5.47 11.45
N ILE A 118 11.30 6.28 10.93
CA ILE A 118 12.73 5.99 10.93
C ILE A 118 13.37 6.64 12.16
N GLY A 119 13.66 5.81 13.17
CA GLY A 119 14.12 6.26 14.47
C GLY A 119 13.08 7.12 15.21
N GLU A 120 13.52 8.15 15.91
CA GLU A 120 12.62 9.08 16.59
C GLU A 120 12.10 10.14 15.60
N VAL A 121 10.78 10.18 15.43
CA VAL A 121 10.10 11.17 14.58
C VAL A 121 9.44 12.26 15.41
N SER A 122 9.16 13.41 14.80
CA SER A 122 8.45 14.47 15.50
C SER A 122 7.02 14.04 15.91
N PRO A 123 6.46 14.61 16.99
CA PRO A 123 5.09 14.30 17.41
C PRO A 123 4.03 14.55 16.32
N GLU A 124 4.30 15.53 15.42
CA GLU A 124 3.43 15.81 14.28
C GLU A 124 3.42 14.66 13.26
N LYS A 125 4.61 14.14 12.93
CA LYS A 125 4.76 13.00 12.02
C LYS A 125 4.16 11.73 12.63
N GLU A 126 4.43 11.46 13.91
CA GLU A 126 3.85 10.33 14.63
C GLU A 126 2.32 10.39 14.64
N LYS A 127 1.76 11.58 14.94
CA LYS A 127 0.32 11.80 14.88
C LYS A 127 -0.24 11.57 13.48
N LEU A 128 0.43 12.07 12.42
CA LEU A 128 0.01 11.88 11.05
C LEU A 128 -0.06 10.39 10.68
N VAL A 129 1.00 9.64 10.97
CA VAL A 129 1.07 8.19 10.69
C VAL A 129 -0.03 7.44 11.44
N ARG A 130 -0.23 7.73 12.74
CA ARG A 130 -1.27 7.11 13.56
C ARG A 130 -2.67 7.42 13.03
N VAL A 131 -2.99 8.69 12.79
CA VAL A 131 -4.33 9.09 12.31
C VAL A 131 -4.60 8.51 10.91
N THR A 132 -3.60 8.43 10.04
CA THR A 132 -3.76 7.81 8.73
C THR A 132 -4.07 6.32 8.85
N LYS A 133 -3.40 5.60 9.75
CA LYS A 133 -3.71 4.20 10.04
C LYS A 133 -5.13 4.04 10.57
N GLU A 134 -5.53 4.87 11.52
CA GLU A 134 -6.91 4.89 12.04
C GLU A 134 -7.94 5.15 10.92
N CYS A 135 -7.63 6.02 9.95
CA CYS A 135 -8.47 6.25 8.79
C CYS A 135 -8.71 4.97 7.96
N VAL A 136 -7.65 4.18 7.73
CA VAL A 136 -7.76 2.89 7.00
C VAL A 136 -8.65 1.92 7.76
N GLU A 137 -8.45 1.78 9.07
CA GLU A 137 -9.25 0.89 9.93
C GLU A 137 -10.73 1.29 9.94
N LEU A 138 -11.02 2.57 10.14
CA LEU A 138 -12.40 3.10 10.12
C LEU A 138 -13.06 2.98 8.74
N GLY A 139 -12.29 3.18 7.67
CA GLY A 139 -12.75 2.97 6.31
C GLY A 139 -13.14 1.51 6.09
N LEU A 140 -12.29 0.58 6.50
CA LEU A 140 -12.53 -0.87 6.38
C LEU A 140 -13.79 -1.31 7.14
N GLU A 141 -14.07 -0.75 8.30
CA GLU A 141 -15.29 -1.04 9.07
C GLU A 141 -16.58 -0.72 8.32
N GLN A 142 -16.51 0.20 7.32
CA GLN A 142 -17.67 0.57 6.49
C GLN A 142 -17.92 -0.41 5.34
N VAL A 143 -16.97 -1.29 5.04
CA VAL A 143 -17.07 -2.26 3.94
C VAL A 143 -17.99 -3.41 4.38
N LYS A 144 -19.25 -3.31 3.94
CA LYS A 144 -20.30 -4.30 4.25
C LYS A 144 -21.09 -4.60 2.99
N PRO A 145 -21.66 -5.81 2.86
CA PRO A 145 -22.51 -6.14 1.73
C PRO A 145 -23.62 -5.10 1.53
N TRP A 146 -23.82 -4.68 0.29
CA TRP A 146 -24.90 -3.76 -0.14
C TRP A 146 -24.84 -2.34 0.42
N THR A 147 -23.72 -1.92 1.00
CA THR A 147 -23.48 -0.54 1.40
C THR A 147 -22.76 0.24 0.30
N PRO A 148 -23.05 1.56 0.15
CA PRO A 148 -22.32 2.39 -0.79
C PRO A 148 -20.83 2.46 -0.46
N ILE A 149 -19.96 2.31 -1.46
CA ILE A 149 -18.51 2.44 -1.27
C ILE A 149 -18.10 3.83 -0.76
N GLY A 150 -18.86 4.86 -1.07
CA GLY A 150 -18.64 6.21 -0.55
C GLY A 150 -18.70 6.33 0.98
N ASN A 151 -19.27 5.34 1.69
CA ASN A 151 -19.25 5.32 3.16
C ASN A 151 -17.82 5.18 3.68
N MET A 152 -16.96 4.42 3.00
CA MET A 152 -15.54 4.28 3.33
C MET A 152 -14.83 5.65 3.24
N GLY A 153 -14.94 6.32 2.08
CA GLY A 153 -14.35 7.65 1.89
C GLY A 153 -14.89 8.70 2.87
N SER A 154 -16.19 8.63 3.19
CA SER A 154 -16.81 9.53 4.18
C SER A 154 -16.26 9.33 5.59
N ALA A 155 -16.05 8.09 6.03
CA ALA A 155 -15.47 7.78 7.33
C ALA A 155 -14.01 8.26 7.43
N VAL A 156 -13.21 8.00 6.40
CA VAL A 156 -11.82 8.47 6.28
C VAL A 156 -11.76 10.00 6.35
N HIS A 157 -12.56 10.69 5.53
CA HIS A 157 -12.59 12.15 5.50
C HIS A 157 -12.98 12.76 6.85
N LYS A 158 -14.04 12.23 7.48
CA LYS A 158 -14.50 12.70 8.77
C LYS A 158 -13.40 12.60 9.82
N HIS A 159 -12.76 11.44 9.95
CA HIS A 159 -11.72 11.23 10.95
C HIS A 159 -10.49 12.11 10.71
N ALA A 160 -10.07 12.25 9.46
CA ALA A 160 -8.96 13.16 9.09
C ALA A 160 -9.25 14.60 9.51
N VAL A 161 -10.44 15.13 9.18
CA VAL A 161 -10.82 16.52 9.49
C VAL A 161 -10.94 16.74 11.00
N GLU A 162 -11.53 15.81 11.74
CA GLU A 162 -11.64 15.88 13.21
C GLU A 162 -10.26 15.92 13.91
N ASN A 163 -9.23 15.37 13.26
CA ASN A 163 -7.85 15.41 13.73
C ASN A 163 -7.01 16.59 13.18
N GLY A 164 -7.62 17.48 12.38
CA GLY A 164 -6.99 18.68 11.84
C GLY A 164 -6.25 18.46 10.51
N TYR A 165 -6.54 17.37 9.81
CA TYR A 165 -5.97 17.02 8.51
C TYR A 165 -6.97 17.22 7.37
N THR A 166 -6.45 17.21 6.15
CA THR A 166 -7.24 17.17 4.92
C THR A 166 -6.94 15.90 4.14
N VAL A 167 -7.88 15.48 3.31
CA VAL A 167 -7.70 14.32 2.42
C VAL A 167 -7.30 14.83 1.03
N VAL A 168 -6.29 14.22 0.42
CA VAL A 168 -5.92 14.46 -0.97
C VAL A 168 -7.05 13.93 -1.86
N ARG A 169 -7.69 14.81 -2.65
CA ARG A 169 -8.88 14.47 -3.44
C ARG A 169 -8.56 14.01 -4.86
N GLU A 170 -7.36 14.34 -5.32
CA GLU A 170 -6.87 14.06 -6.66
C GLU A 170 -6.39 12.61 -6.82
N ILE A 171 -6.18 11.91 -5.70
CA ILE A 171 -5.74 10.52 -5.66
C ILE A 171 -6.83 9.70 -4.99
N GLY A 172 -7.32 8.68 -5.69
CA GLY A 172 -8.31 7.73 -5.20
C GLY A 172 -7.72 6.34 -4.97
N GLY A 173 -8.48 5.48 -4.29
CA GLY A 173 -8.20 4.05 -4.22
C GLY A 173 -8.73 3.32 -5.45
N HIS A 174 -8.40 2.04 -5.55
CA HIS A 174 -8.83 1.16 -6.63
C HIS A 174 -9.09 -0.25 -6.10
N GLY A 175 -9.80 -1.06 -6.90
CA GLY A 175 -9.89 -2.49 -6.69
C GLY A 175 -8.62 -3.20 -7.15
N VAL A 176 -8.40 -4.42 -6.65
CA VAL A 176 -7.26 -5.26 -7.00
C VAL A 176 -7.65 -6.74 -6.92
N GLY A 177 -7.06 -7.55 -7.75
CA GLY A 177 -7.27 -8.99 -7.65
C GLY A 177 -6.99 -9.77 -8.92
N LEU A 178 -7.78 -9.64 -9.96
CA LEU A 178 -7.53 -10.24 -11.28
C LEU A 178 -6.66 -9.32 -12.14
N GLU A 179 -6.80 -8.03 -11.93
CA GLU A 179 -5.97 -7.00 -12.54
C GLU A 179 -5.27 -6.21 -11.44
N PHE A 180 -4.21 -5.47 -11.80
CA PHE A 180 -3.51 -4.60 -10.84
C PHE A 180 -4.41 -3.46 -10.38
N HIS A 181 -5.13 -2.83 -11.28
CA HIS A 181 -6.10 -1.79 -10.99
C HIS A 181 -7.47 -2.19 -11.55
N GLU A 182 -8.44 -2.29 -10.67
CA GLU A 182 -9.84 -2.59 -11.00
C GLU A 182 -10.74 -1.46 -10.50
N ASP A 183 -11.89 -1.29 -11.14
CA ASP A 183 -12.94 -0.40 -10.62
C ASP A 183 -13.44 -0.91 -9.26
N PRO A 184 -13.80 0.01 -8.38
CA PRO A 184 -14.44 -0.34 -7.12
C PRO A 184 -15.92 -0.71 -7.29
#